data_390678481693c241d23f3bc0577b17ad
#
_entry.id   390678481693c241d23f3bc0577b17ad
#
_cell.length_a   1.000
_cell.length_b   1.000
_cell.length_c   1.000
_cell.angle_alpha   90.00
_cell.angle_beta   90.00
_cell.angle_gamma   90.00
#
_symmetry.space_group_name_H-M   'P 1'
#
loop_
_entity.id
_entity.type
_entity.pdbx_description
1 polymer ?
#
loop_
_entity_poly.entity_id
_entity_poly.type
_entity_poly.pdbx_seq_one_letter_code
_entity_poly.pdbx_strand_id
1 'polypeptide(L)'
;MSDNGVVPPARPTTMRCPYCGHLEDRVVDSREGREGEVIRRRRECIRCERRFTSYEKIESMPFHVVKRDERREPYEREKLMRGLRIACKKRPVSATTLESLADEIEAAMQDSADREISSNELGNMVMSRLRQLDQVAYVRFASVYRRFEDVEEFLKELTQLRDQER
;
A
#
# COMPACT_ATOMS: atom_id res chain seq x y z
N MET A 1 33.27 16.84 -22.22
CA MET A 1 32.46 16.48 -23.39
C MET A 1 31.42 15.52 -22.88
N SER A 2 30.24 16.04 -22.55
CA SER A 2 29.15 15.29 -21.92
C SER A 2 28.24 14.77 -23.02
N ASP A 3 28.20 13.46 -23.17
CA ASP A 3 27.35 12.77 -24.14
C ASP A 3 25.92 12.79 -23.63
N ASN A 4 25.12 13.73 -24.14
CA ASN A 4 23.69 13.77 -23.93
C ASN A 4 23.06 12.64 -24.73
N GLY A 5 22.90 11.47 -24.08
CA GLY A 5 22.15 10.35 -24.63
C GLY A 5 20.71 10.76 -24.91
N VAL A 6 20.43 11.13 -26.13
CA VAL A 6 19.07 11.33 -26.64
C VAL A 6 18.37 9.98 -26.64
N VAL A 7 17.49 9.77 -25.63
CA VAL A 7 16.58 8.60 -25.62
C VAL A 7 15.68 8.71 -26.86
N PRO A 8 15.71 7.74 -27.79
CA PRO A 8 14.85 7.80 -28.98
C PRO A 8 13.39 7.83 -28.54
N PRO A 9 12.51 8.59 -29.22
CA PRO A 9 11.10 8.64 -28.88
C PRO A 9 10.51 7.23 -28.91
N ALA A 10 9.88 6.83 -27.82
CA ALA A 10 9.20 5.55 -27.72
C ALA A 10 8.24 5.40 -28.92
N ARG A 11 8.31 4.29 -29.63
CA ARG A 11 7.36 3.99 -30.71
C ARG A 11 5.94 4.07 -30.11
N PRO A 12 4.99 4.75 -30.79
CA PRO A 12 3.63 4.82 -30.29
C PRO A 12 3.13 3.39 -30.12
N THR A 13 2.93 2.98 -28.87
CA THR A 13 2.31 1.70 -28.50
C THR A 13 0.83 1.79 -28.86
N THR A 14 0.50 1.35 -30.08
CA THR A 14 -0.87 1.30 -30.59
C THR A 14 -1.57 0.05 -30.05
N MET A 15 -2.82 0.21 -29.63
CA MET A 15 -3.63 -0.91 -29.15
C MET A 15 -4.15 -1.69 -30.36
N ARG A 16 -4.04 -3.01 -30.32
CA ARG A 16 -4.54 -3.87 -31.39
C ARG A 16 -6.06 -3.97 -31.34
N CYS A 17 -6.74 -3.74 -32.47
CA CYS A 17 -8.18 -3.91 -32.55
C CYS A 17 -8.60 -5.36 -32.19
N PRO A 18 -9.50 -5.57 -31.23
CA PRO A 18 -9.91 -6.93 -30.79
C PRO A 18 -10.71 -7.70 -31.84
N TYR A 19 -11.18 -7.04 -32.91
CA TYR A 19 -12.02 -7.66 -33.94
C TYR A 19 -11.25 -8.07 -35.19
N CYS A 20 -10.27 -7.26 -35.60
CA CYS A 20 -9.55 -7.52 -36.87
C CYS A 20 -8.01 -7.49 -36.72
N GLY A 21 -7.48 -7.23 -35.54
CA GLY A 21 -6.06 -7.20 -35.29
C GLY A 21 -5.31 -5.99 -35.83
N HIS A 22 -6.01 -5.02 -36.47
CA HIS A 22 -5.39 -3.81 -36.98
C HIS A 22 -4.84 -2.93 -35.87
N LEU A 23 -3.72 -2.22 -36.14
CA LEU A 23 -3.00 -1.47 -35.10
C LEU A 23 -3.42 0.01 -35.01
N GLU A 24 -4.12 0.52 -36.02
CA GLU A 24 -4.51 1.93 -36.05
C GLU A 24 -5.96 2.11 -35.61
N ASP A 25 -6.16 3.00 -34.67
CA ASP A 25 -7.46 3.41 -34.17
C ASP A 25 -7.50 4.92 -33.93
N ARG A 26 -8.70 5.46 -33.79
CA ARG A 26 -8.94 6.83 -33.34
C ARG A 26 -9.77 6.83 -32.04
N VAL A 27 -9.43 7.74 -31.13
CA VAL A 27 -10.21 7.95 -29.93
C VAL A 27 -11.41 8.82 -30.28
N VAL A 28 -12.62 8.30 -30.06
CA VAL A 28 -13.87 9.00 -30.34
C VAL A 28 -14.51 9.61 -29.10
N ASP A 29 -14.18 9.12 -27.90
CA ASP A 29 -14.64 9.64 -26.62
C ASP A 29 -13.65 9.31 -25.51
N SER A 30 -13.45 10.23 -24.56
CA SER A 30 -12.62 10.04 -23.38
C SER A 30 -13.38 10.55 -22.15
N ARG A 31 -13.43 9.75 -21.11
CA ARG A 31 -14.04 10.11 -19.83
C ARG A 31 -13.16 9.72 -18.67
N GLU A 32 -13.02 10.61 -17.72
CA GLU A 32 -12.39 10.32 -16.43
C GLU A 32 -13.36 9.55 -15.54
N GLY A 33 -12.86 8.55 -14.86
CA GLY A 33 -13.58 7.81 -13.84
C GLY A 33 -12.84 7.86 -12.50
N ARG A 34 -13.55 7.81 -11.41
CA ARG A 34 -13.02 7.78 -10.04
C ARG A 34 -11.83 8.72 -9.83
N GLU A 35 -12.10 10.01 -9.66
CA GLU A 35 -11.12 11.02 -9.22
C GLU A 35 -9.83 11.14 -10.08
N GLY A 36 -9.89 10.76 -11.37
CA GLY A 36 -8.75 10.85 -12.28
C GLY A 36 -7.85 9.61 -12.32
N GLU A 37 -8.09 8.59 -11.51
CA GLU A 37 -7.25 7.38 -11.48
C GLU A 37 -7.42 6.46 -12.69
N VAL A 38 -8.55 6.58 -13.41
CA VAL A 38 -8.87 5.75 -14.56
C VAL A 38 -9.40 6.62 -15.70
N ILE A 39 -8.82 6.49 -16.88
CA ILE A 39 -9.33 7.10 -18.10
C ILE A 39 -9.97 6.01 -18.95
N ARG A 40 -11.28 6.16 -19.22
CA ARG A 40 -12.00 5.31 -20.16
C ARG A 40 -11.95 5.96 -21.53
N ARG A 41 -11.39 5.25 -22.53
CA ARG A 41 -11.36 5.71 -23.92
C ARG A 41 -12.21 4.81 -24.80
N ARG A 42 -13.10 5.42 -25.56
CA ARG A 42 -13.83 4.75 -26.62
C ARG A 42 -13.08 4.96 -27.92
N ARG A 43 -12.62 3.86 -28.54
CA ARG A 43 -11.79 3.83 -29.73
C ARG A 43 -12.58 3.26 -30.90
N GLU A 44 -12.22 3.69 -32.12
CA GLU A 44 -12.78 3.18 -33.37
C GLU A 44 -11.65 2.75 -34.27
N CYS A 45 -11.67 1.49 -34.69
CA CYS A 45 -10.66 0.94 -35.59
C CYS A 45 -10.79 1.56 -36.98
N ILE A 46 -9.67 2.03 -37.56
CA ILE A 46 -9.67 2.66 -38.88
C ILE A 46 -10.00 1.65 -39.99
N ARG A 47 -9.66 0.36 -39.79
CA ARG A 47 -9.85 -0.68 -40.82
C ARG A 47 -11.26 -1.28 -40.85
N CYS A 48 -11.82 -1.63 -39.67
CA CYS A 48 -13.12 -2.33 -39.59
C CYS A 48 -14.24 -1.49 -39.01
N GLU A 49 -13.97 -0.23 -38.67
CA GLU A 49 -14.89 0.77 -38.13
C GLU A 49 -15.62 0.35 -36.85
N ARG A 50 -15.29 -0.81 -36.30
CA ARG A 50 -15.86 -1.27 -35.03
C ARG A 50 -15.26 -0.51 -33.86
N ARG A 51 -16.13 -0.25 -32.89
CA ARG A 51 -15.76 0.46 -31.66
C ARG A 51 -15.45 -0.51 -30.55
N PHE A 52 -14.36 -0.20 -29.82
CA PHE A 52 -13.99 -0.90 -28.58
C PHE A 52 -13.61 0.11 -27.51
N THR A 53 -13.59 -0.36 -26.27
CA THR A 53 -13.26 0.47 -25.11
C THR A 53 -11.93 0.00 -24.52
N SER A 54 -11.05 0.95 -24.22
CA SER A 54 -9.85 0.71 -23.41
C SER A 54 -9.93 1.50 -22.12
N TYR A 55 -9.22 1.01 -21.11
CA TYR A 55 -9.04 1.70 -19.84
C TYR A 55 -7.55 1.93 -19.64
N GLU A 56 -7.19 3.17 -19.37
CA GLU A 56 -5.87 3.52 -18.88
C GLU A 56 -5.99 3.67 -17.38
N LYS A 57 -5.16 2.95 -16.64
CA LYS A 57 -5.15 2.98 -15.19
C LYS A 57 -3.71 3.14 -14.74
N ILE A 58 -3.50 3.99 -13.74
CA ILE A 58 -2.19 4.06 -13.09
C ILE A 58 -1.96 2.70 -12.42
N GLU A 59 -0.91 2.01 -12.82
CA GLU A 59 -0.52 0.76 -12.19
C GLU A 59 0.09 1.09 -10.83
N SER A 60 -0.68 0.86 -9.77
CA SER A 60 -0.13 0.90 -8.43
C SER A 60 0.71 -0.36 -8.22
N MET A 61 2.02 -0.22 -8.25
CA MET A 61 2.88 -1.33 -7.85
C MET A 61 2.57 -1.70 -6.40
N PRO A 62 2.28 -2.97 -6.11
CA PRO A 62 1.98 -3.39 -4.74
C PRO A 62 3.20 -3.17 -3.85
N PHE A 63 2.97 -2.69 -2.64
CA PHE A 63 3.97 -2.70 -1.60
C PHE A 63 4.24 -4.12 -1.15
N HIS A 64 5.50 -4.42 -0.83
CA HIS A 64 5.90 -5.72 -0.29
C HIS A 64 6.38 -5.58 1.15
N VAL A 65 6.03 -6.57 1.95
CA VAL A 65 6.54 -6.73 3.31
C VAL A 65 7.63 -7.81 3.29
N VAL A 66 8.86 -7.41 3.62
CA VAL A 66 9.98 -8.31 3.77
C VAL A 66 9.90 -8.96 5.16
N LYS A 67 9.73 -10.27 5.20
CA LYS A 67 9.67 -11.06 6.44
C LYS A 67 11.07 -11.26 7.02
N ARG A 68 11.16 -11.74 8.27
CA ARG A 68 12.44 -12.03 8.94
C ARG A 68 13.28 -13.11 8.25
N ASP A 69 12.64 -13.99 7.49
CA ASP A 69 13.26 -15.02 6.66
C ASP A 69 13.50 -14.57 5.22
N GLU A 70 13.52 -13.25 4.99
CA GLU A 70 13.75 -12.58 3.72
C GLU A 70 12.69 -12.85 2.64
N ARG A 71 11.62 -13.57 2.95
CA ARG A 71 10.50 -13.73 2.02
C ARG A 71 9.76 -12.41 1.83
N ARG A 72 9.39 -12.15 0.59
CA ARG A 72 8.59 -10.99 0.19
C ARG A 72 7.13 -11.40 0.03
N GLU A 73 6.25 -10.73 0.76
CA GLU A 73 4.80 -10.92 0.64
C GLU A 73 4.15 -9.58 0.27
N PRO A 74 3.13 -9.58 -0.60
CA PRO A 74 2.36 -8.37 -0.86
C PRO A 74 1.80 -7.80 0.45
N TYR A 75 1.87 -6.46 0.60
CA TYR A 75 1.20 -5.81 1.71
C TYR A 75 -0.32 -5.95 1.55
N GLU A 76 -0.99 -6.38 2.60
CA GLU A 76 -2.44 -6.51 2.66
C GLU A 76 -2.97 -5.67 3.84
N ARG A 77 -3.68 -4.57 3.53
CA ARG A 77 -4.32 -3.72 4.54
C ARG A 77 -5.17 -4.52 5.53
N GLU A 78 -5.88 -5.55 5.06
CA GLU A 78 -6.73 -6.36 5.93
C GLU A 78 -5.94 -7.16 6.96
N LYS A 79 -4.70 -7.56 6.68
CA LYS A 79 -3.83 -8.18 7.69
C LYS A 79 -3.46 -7.18 8.79
N LEU A 80 -3.14 -5.93 8.43
CA LEU A 80 -2.88 -4.86 9.38
C LEU A 80 -4.11 -4.58 10.23
N MET A 81 -5.26 -4.35 9.61
CA MET A 81 -6.53 -4.06 10.28
C MET A 81 -6.95 -5.18 11.24
N ARG A 82 -6.76 -6.43 10.85
CA ARG A 82 -7.03 -7.59 11.72
C ARG A 82 -6.15 -7.55 12.98
N GLY A 83 -4.86 -7.27 12.83
CA GLY A 83 -3.94 -7.12 13.98
C GLY A 83 -4.37 -6.01 14.92
N LEU A 84 -4.73 -4.84 14.38
CA LEU A 84 -5.22 -3.69 15.15
C LEU A 84 -6.53 -3.99 15.89
N ARG A 85 -7.51 -4.62 15.22
CA ARG A 85 -8.79 -5.02 15.83
C ARG A 85 -8.61 -6.01 16.98
N ILE A 86 -7.69 -6.96 16.85
CA ILE A 86 -7.38 -7.92 17.91
C ILE A 86 -6.76 -7.20 19.11
N ALA A 87 -5.77 -6.33 18.88
CA ALA A 87 -5.11 -5.58 19.95
C ALA A 87 -6.08 -4.65 20.69
N CYS A 88 -6.96 -3.97 19.96
CA CYS A 88 -7.94 -3.02 20.50
C CYS A 88 -9.26 -3.67 20.95
N LYS A 89 -9.37 -5.00 20.94
CA LYS A 89 -10.61 -5.68 21.35
C LYS A 89 -11.01 -5.32 22.78
N LYS A 90 -12.26 -4.85 22.98
CA LYS A 90 -12.80 -4.37 24.26
C LYS A 90 -12.07 -3.12 24.80
N ARG A 91 -11.41 -2.34 23.95
CA ARG A 91 -10.88 -1.03 24.31
C ARG A 91 -11.77 0.07 23.72
N PRO A 92 -11.80 1.28 24.32
CA PRO A 92 -12.60 2.40 23.84
C PRO A 92 -11.96 3.06 22.59
N VAL A 93 -11.66 2.26 21.59
CA VAL A 93 -11.07 2.70 20.31
C VAL A 93 -12.07 2.45 19.21
N SER A 94 -12.44 3.49 18.48
CA SER A 94 -13.44 3.40 17.41
C SER A 94 -12.87 2.72 16.14
N ALA A 95 -13.75 2.17 15.32
CA ALA A 95 -13.35 1.62 14.02
C ALA A 95 -12.73 2.70 13.12
N THR A 96 -13.29 3.91 13.14
CA THR A 96 -12.77 5.07 12.40
C THR A 96 -11.34 5.43 12.82
N THR A 97 -11.03 5.36 14.13
CA THR A 97 -9.67 5.61 14.63
C THR A 97 -8.68 4.58 14.10
N LEU A 98 -9.09 3.31 14.04
CA LEU A 98 -8.25 2.24 13.49
C LEU A 98 -8.04 2.39 11.98
N GLU A 99 -9.05 2.82 11.23
CA GLU A 99 -8.93 3.12 9.81
C GLU A 99 -7.95 4.29 9.58
N SER A 100 -8.09 5.40 10.33
CA SER A 100 -7.17 6.54 10.25
C SER A 100 -5.73 6.15 10.58
N LEU A 101 -5.54 5.28 11.58
CA LEU A 101 -4.21 4.77 11.93
C LEU A 101 -3.61 3.93 10.79
N ALA A 102 -4.41 3.10 10.13
CA ALA A 102 -3.95 2.33 8.99
C ALA A 102 -3.60 3.25 7.80
N ASP A 103 -4.41 4.30 7.54
CA ASP A 103 -4.14 5.28 6.50
C ASP A 103 -2.82 6.03 6.74
N GLU A 104 -2.54 6.42 7.99
CA GLU A 104 -1.28 7.07 8.36
C GLU A 104 -0.06 6.15 8.13
N ILE A 105 -0.19 4.88 8.46
CA ILE A 105 0.86 3.89 8.23
C ILE A 105 1.10 3.70 6.73
N GLU A 106 0.03 3.56 5.95
CA GLU A 106 0.11 3.42 4.49
C GLU A 106 0.72 4.65 3.84
N ALA A 107 0.34 5.85 4.28
CA ALA A 107 0.94 7.09 3.80
C ALA A 107 2.45 7.15 4.07
N ALA A 108 2.88 6.78 5.29
CA ALA A 108 4.30 6.73 5.63
C ALA A 108 5.08 5.66 4.85
N MET A 109 4.43 4.56 4.47
CA MET A 109 5.03 3.54 3.60
C MET A 109 5.24 4.06 2.17
N GLN A 110 4.38 4.95 1.66
CA GLN A 110 4.47 5.46 0.30
C GLN A 110 5.74 6.30 0.05
N ASP A 111 6.33 6.84 1.09
CA ASP A 111 7.59 7.60 1.01
C ASP A 111 8.82 6.70 0.76
N SER A 112 8.68 5.37 0.87
CA SER A 112 9.76 4.42 0.57
C SER A 112 9.95 4.27 -0.95
N ALA A 113 11.15 4.63 -1.42
CA ALA A 113 11.51 4.55 -2.84
C ALA A 113 11.45 3.11 -3.40
N ASP A 114 11.79 2.13 -2.57
CA ASP A 114 11.89 0.73 -2.98
C ASP A 114 10.55 -0.02 -2.95
N ARG A 115 9.48 0.64 -2.45
CA ARG A 115 8.17 0.02 -2.22
C ARG A 115 8.22 -1.29 -1.44
N GLU A 116 9.19 -1.40 -0.57
CA GLU A 116 9.38 -2.49 0.37
C GLU A 116 9.48 -1.92 1.78
N ILE A 117 8.95 -2.65 2.74
CA ILE A 117 9.11 -2.37 4.16
C ILE A 117 9.39 -3.66 4.89
N SER A 118 10.33 -3.64 5.83
CA SER A 118 10.52 -4.82 6.67
C SER A 118 9.33 -5.02 7.62
N SER A 119 9.03 -6.28 7.93
CA SER A 119 8.00 -6.57 8.92
C SER A 119 8.30 -5.92 10.27
N ASN A 120 9.60 -5.77 10.62
CA ASN A 120 10.01 -5.10 11.86
C ASN A 120 9.71 -3.60 11.85
N GLU A 121 9.99 -2.90 10.75
CA GLU A 121 9.66 -1.48 10.61
C GLU A 121 8.14 -1.24 10.66
N LEU A 122 7.38 -2.02 9.88
CA LEU A 122 5.93 -1.94 9.90
C LEU A 122 5.37 -2.14 11.31
N GLY A 123 5.87 -3.13 12.04
CA GLY A 123 5.44 -3.36 13.41
C GLY A 123 5.86 -2.27 14.39
N ASN A 124 7.03 -1.68 14.23
CA ASN A 124 7.47 -0.55 15.03
C ASN A 124 6.59 0.69 14.78
N MET A 125 6.18 0.94 13.53
CA MET A 125 5.24 2.02 13.20
C MET A 125 3.90 1.80 13.89
N VAL A 126 3.34 0.58 13.81
CA VAL A 126 2.09 0.21 14.50
C VAL A 126 2.22 0.39 16.00
N MET A 127 3.28 -0.11 16.60
CA MET A 127 3.54 0.01 18.04
C MET A 127 3.65 1.46 18.49
N SER A 128 4.36 2.30 17.73
CA SER A 128 4.49 3.73 18.03
C SER A 128 3.11 4.43 18.08
N ARG A 129 2.22 4.11 17.15
CA ARG A 129 0.86 4.69 17.10
C ARG A 129 -0.04 4.14 18.21
N LEU A 130 -0.02 2.81 18.42
CA LEU A 130 -0.81 2.18 19.48
C LEU A 130 -0.41 2.69 20.88
N ARG A 131 0.88 2.97 21.09
CA ARG A 131 1.37 3.51 22.37
C ARG A 131 0.72 4.83 22.73
N GLN A 132 0.50 5.70 21.73
CA GLN A 132 -0.16 7.00 21.92
C GLN A 132 -1.68 6.86 22.04
N LEU A 133 -2.25 5.84 21.41
CA LEU A 133 -3.69 5.64 21.34
C LEU A 133 -4.25 4.91 22.56
N ASP A 134 -3.64 3.79 22.92
CA ASP A 134 -4.09 2.93 24.03
C ASP A 134 -2.97 1.97 24.45
N GLN A 135 -2.44 2.17 25.64
CA GLN A 135 -1.31 1.39 26.18
C GLN A 135 -1.61 -0.10 26.31
N VAL A 136 -2.86 -0.47 26.64
CA VAL A 136 -3.24 -1.89 26.73
C VAL A 136 -3.25 -2.53 25.35
N ALA A 137 -3.73 -1.82 24.34
CA ALA A 137 -3.67 -2.29 22.95
C ALA A 137 -2.20 -2.42 22.48
N TYR A 138 -1.35 -1.45 22.85
CA TYR A 138 0.09 -1.54 22.59
C TYR A 138 0.69 -2.81 23.17
N VAL A 139 0.48 -3.09 24.47
CA VAL A 139 1.02 -4.26 25.17
C VAL A 139 0.56 -5.56 24.51
N ARG A 140 -0.73 -5.64 24.14
CA ARG A 140 -1.28 -6.80 23.43
C ARG A 140 -0.66 -7.00 22.06
N PHE A 141 -0.48 -5.94 21.31
CA PHE A 141 0.16 -6.01 20.01
C PHE A 141 1.64 -6.40 20.14
N ALA A 142 2.36 -5.77 21.07
CA ALA A 142 3.76 -6.06 21.36
C ALA A 142 3.97 -7.51 21.79
N SER A 143 3.10 -8.08 22.62
CA SER A 143 3.20 -9.47 23.09
C SER A 143 3.15 -10.52 21.97
N VAL A 144 2.49 -10.20 20.85
CA VAL A 144 2.43 -11.09 19.68
C VAL A 144 3.53 -10.76 18.68
N TYR A 145 3.82 -9.49 18.53
CA TYR A 145 4.71 -8.98 17.47
C TYR A 145 6.19 -9.05 17.87
N ARG A 146 6.53 -8.64 19.11
CA ARG A 146 7.84 -8.86 19.71
C ARG A 146 7.88 -10.27 20.27
N ARG A 147 8.89 -11.03 19.92
CA ARG A 147 9.18 -12.30 20.58
C ARG A 147 9.98 -11.96 21.83
N PHE A 148 9.31 -11.85 22.97
CA PHE A 148 9.99 -11.77 24.25
C PHE A 148 10.58 -13.15 24.56
N GLU A 149 11.85 -13.19 24.91
CA GLU A 149 12.54 -14.43 25.25
C GLU A 149 12.11 -14.93 26.63
N ASP A 150 11.82 -14.00 27.54
CA ASP A 150 11.39 -14.29 28.90
C ASP A 150 10.39 -13.24 29.46
N VAL A 151 9.91 -13.50 30.67
CA VAL A 151 8.98 -12.61 31.40
C VAL A 151 9.69 -11.30 31.82
N GLU A 152 10.99 -11.34 32.05
CA GLU A 152 11.75 -10.17 32.52
C GLU A 152 11.91 -9.13 31.40
N GLU A 153 12.11 -9.58 30.18
CA GLU A 153 12.11 -8.70 29.01
C GLU A 153 10.76 -8.02 28.81
N PHE A 154 9.68 -8.77 28.97
CA PHE A 154 8.34 -8.22 28.91
C PHE A 154 8.06 -7.21 30.03
N LEU A 155 8.52 -7.48 31.26
CA LEU A 155 8.38 -6.54 32.38
C LEU A 155 9.20 -5.25 32.16
N LYS A 156 10.37 -5.31 31.58
CA LYS A 156 11.16 -4.12 31.19
C LYS A 156 10.39 -3.23 30.24
N GLU A 157 9.74 -3.82 29.22
CA GLU A 157 8.92 -3.06 28.27
C GLU A 157 7.74 -2.35 28.96
N LEU A 158 7.05 -3.04 29.88
CA LEU A 158 5.97 -2.45 30.67
C LEU A 158 6.45 -1.31 31.58
N THR A 159 7.63 -1.47 32.18
CA THR A 159 8.23 -0.45 33.05
C THR A 159 8.58 0.80 32.25
N GLN A 160 9.18 0.64 31.08
CA GLN A 160 9.47 1.76 30.16
C GLN A 160 8.22 2.52 29.71
N LEU A 161 7.10 1.82 29.50
CA LEU A 161 5.83 2.46 29.18
C LEU A 161 5.36 3.38 30.32
N ARG A 162 5.42 2.88 31.55
CA ARG A 162 5.00 3.63 32.74
C ARG A 162 5.86 4.86 33.01
N ASP A 163 7.19 4.74 32.84
CA ASP A 163 8.13 5.80 33.22
C ASP A 163 8.16 6.97 32.22
N GLN A 164 7.60 6.79 31.01
CA GLN A 164 7.47 7.86 30.01
C GLN A 164 6.22 8.74 30.20
N GLU A 165 5.35 8.40 31.15
CA GLU A 165 4.19 9.25 31.53
C GLU A 165 4.49 10.22 32.66
N ARG A 166 5.67 10.22 33.21
CA ARG A 166 6.12 11.16 34.28
C ARG A 166 6.95 12.30 33.75
#